data_818e6fc4a6b95c5bb9211e3fe849659d
#
_entry.id   818e6fc4a6b95c5bb9211e3fe849659d
#
_cell.length_a   1.000
_cell.length_b   1.000
_cell.length_c   1.000
_cell.angle_alpha   90.00
_cell.angle_beta   90.00
_cell.angle_gamma   90.00
#
_symmetry.space_group_name_H-M   'P 1'
#
loop_
_entity.id
_entity.type
_entity.pdbx_description
1 polymer ?
#
loop_
_entity_poly.entity_id
_entity_poly.type
_entity_poly.pdbx_seq_one_letter_code
_entity_poly.pdbx_strand_id
1 'polypeptide(L)'
;KKLQRAFDEPRGELLKGSIDDMPNEVYQRLLRIDSSELRQWLPEYSQYPKDMKNLVDRWDDAQLNELFHNLGGHDFSLLRDAFRQADNNEGPNVVFAYTLKGYNLPSVGDPQNHSVTLSYDQMEELRQTLNISGDDQWSVFDTEEPAGQFCMQVADRLKEDGEKSHLPEDLIPRDFGRNYSGSMSSQQIFGLILTDMSRNLGGISDRIVTVSPDVASSTNLGGWINRVGVWGRDKLETLPDEGIVRALRWDESPSGQHIELGISENNLFMMLGQL
;
A
#
# COMPACT_ATOMS: atom_id res chain seq x y z
N LYS A 1 4.22 14.81 12.92
CA LYS A 1 4.74 15.42 14.18
C LYS A 1 5.49 16.73 13.94
N LYS A 2 6.23 16.94 12.84
CA LYS A 2 6.88 18.22 12.58
C LYS A 2 5.87 19.32 12.30
N LEU A 3 4.95 19.09 11.37
CA LEU A 3 3.84 19.99 11.11
C LEU A 3 2.97 20.18 12.37
N GLN A 4 2.70 19.13 13.12
CA GLN A 4 1.96 19.24 14.38
C GLN A 4 2.69 20.06 15.43
N ARG A 5 4.01 19.94 15.54
CA ARG A 5 4.81 20.83 16.41
C ARG A 5 4.71 22.29 15.99
N ALA A 6 4.70 22.55 14.69
CA ALA A 6 4.51 23.91 14.18
C ALA A 6 3.12 24.47 14.51
N PHE A 7 2.09 23.63 14.60
CA PHE A 7 0.76 24.04 15.07
C PHE A 7 0.75 24.41 16.56
N ASP A 8 1.59 23.76 17.36
CA ASP A 8 1.73 24.00 18.80
C ASP A 8 2.63 25.20 19.13
N GLU A 9 3.34 25.75 18.14
CA GLU A 9 4.14 26.98 18.31
C GLU A 9 3.25 28.23 18.41
N PRO A 10 3.77 29.34 18.98
CA PRO A 10 3.03 30.60 19.03
C PRO A 10 2.54 31.04 17.64
N ARG A 11 1.25 31.19 17.44
CA ARG A 11 0.55 31.47 16.18
C ARG A 11 0.48 30.29 15.21
N GLY A 12 0.82 29.10 15.64
CA GLY A 12 0.71 27.89 14.81
C GLY A 12 -0.73 27.56 14.44
N GLU A 13 -1.71 28.06 15.19
CA GLU A 13 -3.13 27.99 14.88
C GLU A 13 -3.48 28.62 13.52
N LEU A 14 -2.75 29.62 13.08
CA LEU A 14 -2.92 30.25 11.76
C LEU A 14 -2.54 29.27 10.63
N LEU A 15 -1.42 28.57 10.78
CA LEU A 15 -0.99 27.55 9.83
C LEU A 15 -1.97 26.40 9.77
N LYS A 16 -2.41 25.92 10.94
CA LYS A 16 -3.41 24.85 11.02
C LYS A 16 -4.71 25.25 10.34
N GLY A 17 -5.29 26.40 10.67
CA GLY A 17 -6.53 26.89 10.08
C GLY A 17 -6.41 27.05 8.56
N SER A 18 -5.30 27.60 8.06
CA SER A 18 -5.09 27.75 6.62
C SER A 18 -4.99 26.39 5.89
N ILE A 19 -4.39 25.37 6.50
CA ILE A 19 -4.31 24.03 5.92
C ILE A 19 -5.69 23.33 6.00
N ASP A 20 -6.41 23.47 7.10
CA ASP A 20 -7.74 22.86 7.28
C ASP A 20 -8.78 23.46 6.30
N ASP A 21 -8.64 24.74 5.97
CA ASP A 21 -9.58 25.47 5.10
C ASP A 21 -9.23 25.41 3.60
N MET A 22 -8.02 24.99 3.23
CA MET A 22 -7.63 24.98 1.81
C MET A 22 -8.15 23.75 1.07
N PRO A 23 -8.45 23.89 -0.24
CA PRO A 23 -8.80 22.75 -1.09
C PRO A 23 -7.66 21.72 -1.18
N ASN A 24 -8.02 20.45 -1.34
CA ASN A 24 -7.05 19.36 -1.46
C ASN A 24 -6.04 19.58 -2.60
N GLU A 25 -6.47 20.10 -3.72
CA GLU A 25 -5.63 20.37 -4.89
C GLU A 25 -4.53 21.39 -4.56
N VAL A 26 -4.88 22.39 -3.74
CA VAL A 26 -3.94 23.42 -3.27
C VAL A 26 -2.95 22.77 -2.31
N TYR A 27 -3.43 22.02 -1.32
CA TYR A 27 -2.56 21.32 -0.37
C TYR A 27 -1.58 20.35 -1.09
N GLN A 28 -2.07 19.56 -2.05
CA GLN A 28 -1.23 18.68 -2.87
C GLN A 28 -0.16 19.47 -3.66
N ARG A 29 -0.48 20.68 -4.13
CA ARG A 29 0.50 21.54 -4.78
C ARG A 29 1.59 21.99 -3.82
N LEU A 30 1.26 22.32 -2.56
CA LEU A 30 2.25 22.70 -1.54
C LEU A 30 3.29 21.60 -1.27
N LEU A 31 2.94 20.34 -1.56
CA LEU A 31 3.86 19.20 -1.40
C LEU A 31 4.88 19.07 -2.53
N ARG A 32 4.76 19.87 -3.60
CA ARG A 32 5.63 19.81 -4.80
C ARG A 32 6.47 21.04 -5.02
N ILE A 33 6.06 22.15 -4.45
CA ILE A 33 6.71 23.45 -4.65
C ILE A 33 7.86 23.64 -3.66
N ASP A 34 8.82 24.43 -4.06
CA ASP A 34 9.98 24.76 -3.22
C ASP A 34 9.63 25.77 -2.09
N SER A 35 10.58 26.00 -1.21
CA SER A 35 10.41 26.92 -0.09
C SER A 35 10.12 28.36 -0.51
N SER A 36 10.64 28.81 -1.65
CA SER A 36 10.42 30.16 -2.13
C SER A 36 8.98 30.36 -2.59
N GLU A 37 8.42 29.38 -3.30
CA GLU A 37 7.01 29.32 -3.67
C GLU A 37 6.10 29.14 -2.45
N LEU A 38 6.47 28.29 -1.48
CA LEU A 38 5.73 28.10 -0.23
C LEU A 38 5.55 29.42 0.54
N ARG A 39 6.61 30.26 0.60
CA ARG A 39 6.58 31.59 1.24
C ARG A 39 5.60 32.56 0.57
N GLN A 40 5.36 32.38 -0.73
CA GLN A 40 4.40 33.20 -1.47
C GLN A 40 2.98 32.67 -1.32
N TRP A 41 2.80 31.36 -1.52
CA TRP A 41 1.48 30.73 -1.59
C TRP A 41 0.77 30.59 -0.23
N LEU A 42 1.49 30.23 0.83
CA LEU A 42 0.86 30.05 2.15
C LEU A 42 0.16 31.31 2.67
N PRO A 43 0.73 32.52 2.58
CA PRO A 43 0.03 33.74 2.96
C PRO A 43 -1.21 34.02 2.11
N GLU A 44 -1.22 33.66 0.80
CA GLU A 44 -2.36 33.91 -0.08
C GLU A 44 -3.60 33.11 0.30
N TYR A 45 -3.42 31.90 0.86
CA TYR A 45 -4.50 31.05 1.33
C TYR A 45 -4.85 31.25 2.80
N SER A 46 -4.21 32.21 3.47
CA SER A 46 -4.53 32.53 4.86
C SER A 46 -5.55 33.66 4.98
N GLN A 47 -6.46 33.54 5.92
CA GLN A 47 -7.34 34.66 6.32
C GLN A 47 -6.55 35.86 6.86
N TYR A 48 -5.30 35.63 7.30
CA TYR A 48 -4.39 36.64 7.86
C TYR A 48 -3.04 36.64 7.14
N PRO A 49 -2.95 37.14 5.87
CA PRO A 49 -1.76 37.00 5.03
C PRO A 49 -0.48 37.56 5.65
N LYS A 50 -0.56 38.74 6.33
CA LYS A 50 0.59 39.36 6.98
C LYS A 50 1.13 38.54 8.15
N ASP A 51 0.23 38.01 8.96
CA ASP A 51 0.60 37.19 10.12
C ASP A 51 1.15 35.84 9.68
N MET A 52 0.56 35.25 8.63
CA MET A 52 1.06 34.01 8.01
C MET A 52 2.46 34.22 7.43
N LYS A 53 2.69 35.31 6.73
CA LYS A 53 4.03 35.65 6.22
C LYS A 53 5.06 35.74 7.35
N ASN A 54 4.73 36.45 8.42
CA ASN A 54 5.61 36.58 9.58
C ASN A 54 5.86 35.22 10.28
N LEU A 55 4.90 34.31 10.22
CA LEU A 55 5.04 32.96 10.77
C LEU A 55 6.01 32.13 9.89
N VAL A 56 5.78 32.13 8.58
CA VAL A 56 6.57 31.36 7.59
C VAL A 56 8.02 31.84 7.53
N ASP A 57 8.26 33.14 7.70
CA ASP A 57 9.59 33.74 7.70
C ASP A 57 10.45 33.34 8.92
N ARG A 58 9.89 32.66 9.94
CA ARG A 58 10.66 32.12 11.08
C ARG A 58 11.46 30.87 10.73
N TRP A 59 11.06 30.12 9.70
CA TRP A 59 11.72 28.91 9.26
C TRP A 59 12.66 29.22 8.11
N ASP A 60 13.84 28.64 8.12
CA ASP A 60 14.70 28.60 6.95
C ASP A 60 14.10 27.71 5.85
N ASP A 61 14.72 27.72 4.68
CA ASP A 61 14.18 26.99 3.52
C ASP A 61 14.15 25.47 3.72
N ALA A 62 15.18 24.93 4.39
CA ALA A 62 15.24 23.50 4.67
C ALA A 62 14.16 23.10 5.70
N GLN A 63 13.98 23.91 6.74
CA GLN A 63 12.95 23.70 7.76
C GLN A 63 11.55 23.79 7.15
N LEU A 64 11.31 24.77 6.27
CA LEU A 64 10.01 24.96 5.63
C LEU A 64 9.67 23.80 4.68
N ASN A 65 10.63 23.36 3.86
CA ASN A 65 10.45 22.19 3.01
C ASN A 65 10.18 20.93 3.84
N GLU A 66 10.98 20.69 4.87
CA GLU A 66 10.81 19.52 5.73
C GLU A 66 9.44 19.53 6.45
N LEU A 67 8.94 20.71 6.82
CA LEU A 67 7.66 20.88 7.49
C LEU A 67 6.50 20.34 6.63
N PHE A 68 6.53 20.62 5.32
CA PHE A 68 5.48 20.22 4.39
C PHE A 68 5.70 18.83 3.79
N HIS A 69 6.95 18.44 3.56
CA HIS A 69 7.25 17.18 2.89
C HIS A 69 7.41 15.99 3.85
N ASN A 70 7.66 16.24 5.13
CA ASN A 70 7.78 15.17 6.14
C ASN A 70 6.71 15.29 7.23
N LEU A 71 5.56 14.71 6.99
CA LEU A 71 4.42 14.72 7.92
C LEU A 71 4.58 13.70 9.07
N GLY A 72 5.75 13.08 9.20
CA GLY A 72 6.10 12.13 10.26
C GLY A 72 5.94 10.66 9.89
N GLY A 73 5.12 10.32 8.89
CA GLY A 73 4.98 8.95 8.40
C GLY A 73 6.17 8.46 7.56
N HIS A 74 7.06 9.37 7.16
CA HIS A 74 8.33 9.07 6.49
C HIS A 74 9.55 9.25 7.42
N ASP A 75 9.34 9.56 8.68
CA ASP A 75 10.39 9.67 9.69
C ASP A 75 10.58 8.32 10.39
N PHE A 76 11.65 7.59 10.00
CA PHE A 76 11.94 6.26 10.54
C PHE A 76 12.16 6.26 12.06
N SER A 77 12.69 7.32 12.64
CA SER A 77 12.87 7.42 14.08
C SER A 77 11.52 7.52 14.79
N LEU A 78 10.60 8.33 14.27
CA LEU A 78 9.25 8.46 14.82
C LEU A 78 8.44 7.17 14.66
N LEU A 79 8.54 6.50 13.51
CA LEU A 79 7.90 5.22 13.27
C LEU A 79 8.41 4.15 14.23
N ARG A 80 9.74 4.03 14.37
CA ARG A 80 10.35 3.09 15.32
C ARG A 80 9.90 3.34 16.74
N ASP A 81 9.84 4.59 17.17
CA ASP A 81 9.40 4.94 18.52
C ASP A 81 7.91 4.64 18.72
N ALA A 82 7.07 4.84 17.69
CA ALA A 82 5.67 4.48 17.73
C ALA A 82 5.47 2.96 17.85
N PHE A 83 6.21 2.16 17.09
CA PHE A 83 6.17 0.70 17.20
C PHE A 83 6.67 0.21 18.55
N ARG A 84 7.75 0.76 19.09
CA ARG A 84 8.22 0.43 20.45
C ARG A 84 7.18 0.77 21.52
N GLN A 85 6.44 1.87 21.37
CA GLN A 85 5.34 2.19 22.29
C GLN A 85 4.21 1.17 22.15
N ALA A 86 3.88 0.76 20.92
CA ALA A 86 2.88 -0.28 20.67
C ALA A 86 3.26 -1.61 21.31
N ASP A 87 4.53 -2.03 21.18
CA ASP A 87 5.05 -3.27 21.79
C ASP A 87 4.96 -3.29 23.34
N ASN A 88 5.01 -2.10 23.96
CA ASN A 88 4.93 -1.95 25.40
C ASN A 88 3.48 -1.79 25.93
N ASN A 89 2.49 -1.68 25.06
CA ASN A 89 1.09 -1.56 25.46
C ASN A 89 0.40 -2.92 25.45
N GLU A 90 -0.43 -3.18 26.44
CA GLU A 90 -1.32 -4.33 26.43
C GLU A 90 -2.53 -4.05 25.49
N GLY A 91 -2.88 -5.03 24.67
CA GLY A 91 -4.03 -4.97 23.77
C GLY A 91 -3.74 -4.42 22.37
N PRO A 92 -4.77 -4.26 21.55
CA PRO A 92 -4.62 -3.80 20.16
C PRO A 92 -4.08 -2.38 20.07
N ASN A 93 -3.13 -2.16 19.17
CA ASN A 93 -2.56 -0.85 18.89
C ASN A 93 -2.80 -0.46 17.44
N VAL A 94 -3.05 0.82 17.19
CA VAL A 94 -3.19 1.37 15.84
C VAL A 94 -2.22 2.53 15.68
N VAL A 95 -1.36 2.45 14.67
CA VAL A 95 -0.42 3.51 14.29
C VAL A 95 -0.87 4.15 12.99
N PHE A 96 -1.29 5.41 13.03
CA PHE A 96 -1.59 6.18 11.83
C PHE A 96 -0.31 6.84 11.32
N ALA A 97 0.26 6.29 10.24
CA ALA A 97 1.41 6.86 9.56
C ALA A 97 0.93 7.83 8.47
N TYR A 98 1.16 9.11 8.69
CA TYR A 98 0.81 10.14 7.70
C TYR A 98 1.89 10.20 6.62
N THR A 99 1.62 9.59 5.48
CA THR A 99 2.55 9.43 4.36
C THR A 99 2.08 10.15 3.11
N LEU A 100 3.00 10.44 2.21
CA LEU A 100 2.72 11.00 0.89
C LEU A 100 2.93 9.93 -0.16
N LYS A 101 1.93 9.71 -1.01
CA LYS A 101 2.06 8.81 -2.16
C LYS A 101 3.12 9.35 -3.11
N GLY A 102 4.09 8.50 -3.47
CA GLY A 102 5.21 8.90 -4.31
C GLY A 102 6.25 9.78 -3.59
N TYR A 103 6.36 9.66 -2.27
CA TYR A 103 7.37 10.38 -1.50
C TYR A 103 8.78 10.20 -2.12
N ASN A 104 9.50 11.30 -2.29
CA ASN A 104 10.79 11.39 -2.98
C ASN A 104 10.77 11.03 -4.48
N LEU A 105 9.60 10.89 -5.09
CA LEU A 105 9.47 10.72 -6.53
C LEU A 105 9.06 12.04 -7.21
N PRO A 106 9.40 12.26 -8.49
CA PRO A 106 8.97 13.42 -9.24
C PRO A 106 7.45 13.58 -9.34
N SER A 107 6.70 12.49 -9.15
CA SER A 107 5.23 12.44 -9.18
C SER A 107 4.56 12.74 -7.84
N VAL A 108 5.31 13.05 -6.79
CA VAL A 108 4.73 13.34 -5.45
C VAL A 108 3.72 14.48 -5.54
N GLY A 109 2.54 14.30 -4.95
CA GLY A 109 1.49 15.32 -4.95
C GLY A 109 0.81 15.56 -6.31
N ASP A 110 1.12 14.80 -7.37
CA ASP A 110 0.41 14.87 -8.64
C ASP A 110 -0.96 14.17 -8.53
N PRO A 111 -2.06 14.80 -9.00
CA PRO A 111 -3.38 14.15 -9.00
C PRO A 111 -3.43 12.82 -9.75
N GLN A 112 -2.59 12.64 -10.76
CA GLN A 112 -2.47 11.42 -11.54
C GLN A 112 -1.40 10.44 -11.00
N ASN A 113 -0.79 10.72 -9.87
CA ASN A 113 0.28 9.93 -9.27
C ASN A 113 -0.06 8.44 -9.13
N HIS A 114 -1.35 8.09 -9.07
CA HIS A 114 -1.78 6.70 -8.99
C HIS A 114 -1.40 5.87 -10.24
N SER A 115 -1.41 6.46 -11.41
CA SER A 115 -1.22 5.78 -12.70
C SER A 115 -0.02 6.27 -13.52
N VAL A 116 0.67 7.31 -13.06
CA VAL A 116 1.86 7.84 -13.73
C VAL A 116 3.06 6.92 -13.49
N THR A 117 3.72 6.53 -14.57
CA THR A 117 5.01 5.84 -14.53
C THR A 117 6.15 6.83 -14.74
N LEU A 118 7.27 6.59 -14.08
CA LEU A 118 8.47 7.42 -14.28
C LEU A 118 9.06 7.18 -15.68
N SER A 119 9.57 8.24 -16.31
CA SER A 119 10.38 8.14 -17.52
C SER A 119 11.73 7.50 -17.22
N TYR A 120 12.45 7.06 -18.27
CA TYR A 120 13.78 6.51 -18.13
C TYR A 120 14.74 7.51 -17.45
N ASP A 121 14.69 8.78 -17.84
CA ASP A 121 15.54 9.83 -17.28
C ASP A 121 15.24 10.07 -15.79
N GLN A 122 13.97 10.08 -15.40
CA GLN A 122 13.55 10.18 -14.00
C GLN A 122 13.97 8.96 -13.17
N MET A 123 13.94 7.76 -13.73
CA MET A 123 14.45 6.56 -13.07
C MET A 123 15.96 6.63 -12.86
N GLU A 124 16.68 7.15 -13.85
CA GLU A 124 18.13 7.31 -13.75
C GLU A 124 18.52 8.37 -12.71
N GLU A 125 17.81 9.49 -12.66
CA GLU A 125 17.99 10.52 -11.63
C GLU A 125 17.69 9.98 -10.23
N LEU A 126 16.60 9.19 -10.08
CA LEU A 126 16.28 8.51 -8.82
C LEU A 126 17.39 7.55 -8.39
N ARG A 127 17.92 6.76 -9.32
CA ARG A 127 19.02 5.83 -9.09
C ARG A 127 20.26 6.55 -8.57
N GLN A 128 20.61 7.70 -9.17
CA GLN A 128 21.71 8.54 -8.72
C GLN A 128 21.45 9.12 -7.33
N THR A 129 20.24 9.61 -7.07
CA THR A 129 19.84 10.16 -5.77
C THR A 129 19.93 9.11 -4.66
N LEU A 130 19.58 7.86 -4.97
CA LEU A 130 19.68 6.73 -4.05
C LEU A 130 21.09 6.12 -3.98
N ASN A 131 22.04 6.65 -4.76
CA ASN A 131 23.42 6.17 -4.84
C ASN A 131 23.54 4.68 -5.18
N ILE A 132 22.67 4.20 -6.10
CA ILE A 132 22.65 2.81 -6.57
C ILE A 132 23.45 2.73 -7.88
N SER A 133 24.46 1.86 -7.96
CA SER A 133 25.18 1.61 -9.22
C SER A 133 24.33 0.79 -10.20
N GLY A 134 24.64 0.84 -11.50
CA GLY A 134 23.79 0.25 -12.55
C GLY A 134 23.48 -1.23 -12.39
N ASP A 135 24.39 -1.99 -11.81
CA ASP A 135 24.26 -3.44 -11.63
C ASP A 135 23.84 -3.85 -10.21
N ASP A 136 23.78 -2.90 -9.26
CA ASP A 136 23.54 -3.17 -7.85
C ASP A 136 22.08 -3.01 -7.38
N GLN A 137 21.16 -2.77 -8.28
CA GLN A 137 19.74 -2.56 -7.94
C GLN A 137 19.07 -3.75 -7.23
N TRP A 138 19.67 -4.94 -7.32
CA TRP A 138 19.21 -6.17 -6.67
C TRP A 138 20.20 -6.71 -5.64
N SER A 139 21.25 -5.97 -5.31
CA SER A 139 22.21 -6.39 -4.30
C SER A 139 21.58 -6.41 -2.92
N VAL A 140 22.02 -7.34 -2.10
CA VAL A 140 21.65 -7.45 -0.69
C VAL A 140 22.74 -6.84 0.17
N PHE A 141 22.45 -6.55 1.42
CA PHE A 141 23.47 -6.08 2.36
C PHE A 141 24.53 -7.16 2.59
N ASP A 142 25.78 -6.75 2.62
CA ASP A 142 26.88 -7.64 2.98
C ASP A 142 26.67 -8.17 4.40
N THR A 143 26.79 -9.50 4.56
CA THR A 143 26.59 -10.17 5.84
C THR A 143 27.66 -9.82 6.89
N GLU A 144 28.80 -9.31 6.47
CA GLU A 144 29.85 -8.82 7.36
C GLU A 144 29.55 -7.39 7.89
N GLU A 145 28.63 -6.65 7.24
CA GLU A 145 28.24 -5.32 7.66
C GLU A 145 27.11 -5.33 8.72
N PRO A 146 27.02 -4.29 9.57
CA PRO A 146 25.99 -4.21 10.61
C PRO A 146 24.55 -4.33 10.09
N ALA A 147 24.27 -3.80 8.90
CA ALA A 147 22.95 -3.89 8.27
C ALA A 147 22.62 -5.34 7.87
N GLY A 148 23.55 -6.04 7.24
CA GLY A 148 23.39 -7.45 6.88
C GLY A 148 23.25 -8.34 8.10
N GLN A 149 24.08 -8.14 9.13
CA GLN A 149 23.99 -8.86 10.40
C GLN A 149 22.62 -8.67 11.07
N PHE A 150 22.10 -7.43 11.07
CA PHE A 150 20.78 -7.15 11.61
C PHE A 150 19.67 -7.86 10.80
N CYS A 151 19.75 -7.85 9.47
CA CYS A 151 18.80 -8.58 8.61
C CYS A 151 18.81 -10.09 8.90
N MET A 152 19.99 -10.68 9.09
CA MET A 152 20.11 -12.09 9.44
C MET A 152 19.49 -12.40 10.82
N GLN A 153 19.76 -11.58 11.84
CA GLN A 153 19.16 -11.74 13.16
C GLN A 153 17.63 -11.68 13.12
N VAL A 154 17.08 -10.74 12.32
CA VAL A 154 15.62 -10.64 12.15
C VAL A 154 15.07 -11.85 11.42
N ALA A 155 15.73 -12.30 10.35
CA ALA A 155 15.32 -13.48 9.61
C ALA A 155 15.33 -14.74 10.49
N ASP A 156 16.35 -14.93 11.31
CA ASP A 156 16.43 -16.08 12.23
C ASP A 156 15.34 -16.02 13.32
N ARG A 157 15.03 -14.85 13.83
CA ARG A 157 13.94 -14.65 14.79
C ARG A 157 12.55 -14.94 14.19
N LEU A 158 12.39 -14.65 12.88
CA LEU A 158 11.11 -14.84 12.17
C LEU A 158 10.97 -16.24 11.55
N LYS A 159 12.01 -17.08 11.64
CA LYS A 159 11.88 -18.48 11.24
C LYS A 159 10.90 -19.19 12.17
N GLU A 160 9.81 -19.66 11.61
CA GLU A 160 8.91 -20.55 12.31
C GLU A 160 9.44 -21.98 12.21
N ASP A 161 9.59 -22.64 13.34
CA ASP A 161 9.91 -24.07 13.45
C ASP A 161 8.62 -24.92 13.22
N GLY A 162 7.84 -24.57 12.21
CA GLY A 162 6.60 -25.27 11.88
C GLY A 162 6.86 -26.55 11.08
N GLU A 163 6.19 -27.65 11.45
CA GLU A 163 6.07 -28.80 10.57
C GLU A 163 5.46 -28.39 9.24
N LYS A 164 6.22 -28.43 8.15
CA LYS A 164 5.68 -28.18 6.81
C LYS A 164 4.69 -29.28 6.49
N SER A 165 3.42 -28.95 6.46
CA SER A 165 2.39 -29.83 5.93
C SER A 165 2.68 -30.08 4.45
N HIS A 166 3.11 -31.29 4.10
CA HIS A 166 3.31 -31.69 2.72
C HIS A 166 2.01 -32.20 2.15
N LEU A 167 1.54 -31.58 1.08
CA LEU A 167 0.47 -32.17 0.27
C LEU A 167 1.02 -33.45 -0.40
N PRO A 168 0.23 -34.51 -0.44
CA PRO A 168 0.59 -35.69 -1.21
C PRO A 168 0.88 -35.30 -2.67
N GLU A 169 2.01 -35.72 -3.22
CA GLU A 169 2.46 -35.35 -4.58
C GLU A 169 1.47 -35.80 -5.66
N ASP A 170 0.70 -36.86 -5.41
CA ASP A 170 -0.32 -37.41 -6.31
C ASP A 170 -1.57 -36.52 -6.42
N LEU A 171 -1.78 -35.57 -5.50
CA LEU A 171 -2.88 -34.61 -5.59
C LEU A 171 -2.61 -33.52 -6.65
N ILE A 172 -1.36 -33.28 -7.01
CA ILE A 172 -0.99 -32.22 -7.96
C ILE A 172 -0.79 -32.85 -9.34
N PRO A 173 -1.73 -32.69 -10.28
CA PRO A 173 -1.57 -33.24 -11.61
C PRO A 173 -0.42 -32.52 -12.32
N ARG A 174 0.39 -33.29 -13.06
CA ARG A 174 1.50 -32.74 -13.87
C ARG A 174 1.01 -32.00 -15.11
N ASP A 175 -0.23 -32.24 -15.52
CA ASP A 175 -0.85 -31.63 -16.69
C ASP A 175 -2.33 -31.35 -16.38
N PHE A 176 -2.78 -30.12 -16.64
CA PHE A 176 -4.17 -29.72 -16.50
C PHE A 176 -5.02 -30.06 -17.72
N GLY A 177 -4.44 -30.67 -18.76
CA GLY A 177 -5.13 -31.20 -19.93
C GLY A 177 -5.79 -30.14 -20.82
N ARG A 178 -5.49 -28.87 -20.65
CA ARG A 178 -6.06 -27.78 -21.44
C ARG A 178 -5.02 -26.80 -21.96
N ASN A 179 -5.08 -26.56 -23.27
CA ASN A 179 -4.29 -25.54 -23.92
C ASN A 179 -5.12 -24.26 -24.11
N TYR A 180 -4.59 -23.14 -23.68
CA TYR A 180 -5.17 -21.82 -23.90
C TYR A 180 -4.57 -21.24 -25.17
N SER A 181 -5.41 -20.82 -26.13
CA SER A 181 -4.99 -20.26 -27.40
C SER A 181 -5.45 -18.81 -27.54
N GLY A 182 -4.72 -18.04 -28.33
CA GLY A 182 -5.00 -16.61 -28.56
C GLY A 182 -4.07 -15.68 -27.80
N SER A 183 -4.25 -14.38 -27.99
CA SER A 183 -3.52 -13.35 -27.25
C SER A 183 -4.29 -12.97 -25.98
N MET A 184 -3.79 -13.37 -24.83
CA MET A 184 -4.37 -13.09 -23.53
C MET A 184 -3.27 -12.66 -22.55
N SER A 185 -3.62 -11.82 -21.57
CA SER A 185 -2.72 -11.52 -20.50
C SER A 185 -2.53 -12.72 -19.56
N SER A 186 -1.40 -12.77 -18.85
CA SER A 186 -1.15 -13.80 -17.83
C SER A 186 -2.24 -13.80 -16.74
N GLN A 187 -2.76 -12.63 -16.40
CA GLN A 187 -3.84 -12.47 -15.42
C GLN A 187 -5.16 -13.10 -15.92
N GLN A 188 -5.51 -12.92 -17.21
CA GLN A 188 -6.68 -13.58 -17.79
C GLN A 188 -6.54 -15.11 -17.79
N ILE A 189 -5.38 -15.60 -18.19
CA ILE A 189 -5.09 -17.04 -18.20
C ILE A 189 -5.15 -17.60 -16.78
N PHE A 190 -4.58 -16.89 -15.80
CA PHE A 190 -4.63 -17.32 -14.39
C PHE A 190 -6.07 -17.49 -13.88
N GLY A 191 -6.96 -16.51 -14.13
CA GLY A 191 -8.37 -16.62 -13.78
C GLY A 191 -9.10 -17.79 -14.47
N LEU A 192 -8.75 -18.07 -15.74
CA LEU A 192 -9.28 -19.25 -16.46
C LEU A 192 -8.78 -20.56 -15.86
N ILE A 193 -7.49 -20.66 -15.52
CA ILE A 193 -6.89 -21.83 -14.86
C ILE A 193 -7.64 -22.14 -13.56
N LEU A 194 -7.77 -21.16 -12.67
CA LEU A 194 -8.49 -21.34 -11.41
C LEU A 194 -9.94 -21.79 -11.62
N THR A 195 -10.63 -21.19 -12.60
CA THR A 195 -11.98 -21.57 -12.95
C THR A 195 -12.05 -23.02 -13.43
N ASP A 196 -11.11 -23.46 -14.26
CA ASP A 196 -11.06 -24.83 -14.76
C ASP A 196 -10.66 -25.83 -13.66
N MET A 197 -9.75 -25.47 -12.78
CA MET A 197 -9.41 -26.26 -11.58
C MET A 197 -10.65 -26.50 -10.70
N SER A 198 -11.44 -25.47 -10.45
CA SER A 198 -12.66 -25.59 -9.66
C SER A 198 -13.72 -26.53 -10.28
N ARG A 199 -13.62 -26.79 -11.59
CA ARG A 199 -14.53 -27.70 -12.30
C ARG A 199 -14.07 -29.15 -12.31
N ASN A 200 -12.74 -29.33 -12.42
CA ASN A 200 -12.16 -30.61 -12.80
C ASN A 200 -11.28 -31.24 -11.72
N LEU A 201 -10.86 -30.47 -10.71
CA LEU A 201 -9.84 -30.88 -9.74
C LEU A 201 -10.28 -30.54 -8.30
N GLY A 202 -11.43 -31.07 -7.88
CA GLY A 202 -12.03 -30.78 -6.57
C GLY A 202 -11.07 -30.94 -5.39
N GLY A 203 -10.29 -32.00 -5.34
CA GLY A 203 -9.36 -32.24 -4.23
C GLY A 203 -8.27 -31.18 -4.04
N ILE A 204 -7.87 -30.51 -5.15
CA ILE A 204 -6.93 -29.37 -5.10
C ILE A 204 -7.68 -28.07 -4.94
N SER A 205 -8.74 -27.85 -5.73
CA SER A 205 -9.47 -26.60 -5.71
C SER A 205 -10.05 -26.28 -4.33
N ASP A 206 -10.44 -27.30 -3.55
CA ASP A 206 -10.94 -27.15 -2.19
C ASP A 206 -9.89 -26.64 -1.19
N ARG A 207 -8.62 -26.64 -1.59
CA ARG A 207 -7.47 -26.18 -0.79
C ARG A 207 -6.91 -24.84 -1.28
N ILE A 208 -7.47 -24.26 -2.34
CA ILE A 208 -7.04 -22.99 -2.89
C ILE A 208 -7.87 -21.89 -2.27
N VAL A 209 -7.18 -20.94 -1.65
CA VAL A 209 -7.74 -19.66 -1.22
C VAL A 209 -7.16 -18.57 -2.09
N THR A 210 -7.99 -17.69 -2.60
CA THR A 210 -7.54 -16.50 -3.32
C THR A 210 -7.79 -15.27 -2.49
N VAL A 211 -6.83 -14.35 -2.53
CA VAL A 211 -6.91 -13.08 -1.79
C VAL A 211 -6.76 -11.95 -2.80
N SER A 212 -7.64 -10.96 -2.76
CA SER A 212 -7.58 -9.80 -3.62
C SER A 212 -7.29 -8.54 -2.80
N PRO A 213 -6.22 -7.79 -3.15
CA PRO A 213 -5.90 -6.49 -2.53
C PRO A 213 -6.52 -5.31 -3.30
N ASP A 214 -7.37 -5.59 -4.28
CA ASP A 214 -8.04 -4.62 -5.14
C ASP A 214 -9.38 -5.20 -5.60
N VAL A 215 -10.14 -4.42 -6.37
CA VAL A 215 -11.48 -4.82 -6.85
C VAL A 215 -11.42 -6.12 -7.66
N ALA A 216 -12.12 -7.14 -7.20
CA ALA A 216 -12.10 -8.49 -7.77
C ALA A 216 -12.43 -8.55 -9.27
N SER A 217 -13.25 -7.62 -9.79
CA SER A 217 -13.58 -7.52 -11.21
C SER A 217 -12.37 -7.18 -12.08
N SER A 218 -11.42 -6.38 -11.57
CA SER A 218 -10.21 -5.99 -12.29
C SER A 218 -9.15 -7.08 -12.33
N THR A 219 -9.25 -8.07 -11.43
CA THR A 219 -8.27 -9.17 -11.30
C THR A 219 -8.57 -10.38 -12.18
N ASN A 220 -9.64 -10.37 -12.97
CA ASN A 220 -10.13 -11.49 -13.80
C ASN A 220 -10.47 -12.77 -13.01
N LEU A 221 -10.73 -12.67 -11.71
CA LEU A 221 -11.11 -13.80 -10.85
C LEU A 221 -12.61 -14.11 -10.84
N GLY A 222 -13.43 -13.37 -11.59
CA GLY A 222 -14.89 -13.50 -11.56
C GLY A 222 -15.41 -14.91 -11.82
N GLY A 223 -14.80 -15.66 -12.74
CA GLY A 223 -15.18 -17.06 -13.01
C GLY A 223 -14.92 -18.00 -11.84
N TRP A 224 -13.82 -17.80 -11.14
CA TRP A 224 -13.46 -18.52 -9.93
C TRP A 224 -14.41 -18.15 -8.78
N ILE A 225 -14.56 -16.85 -8.48
CA ILE A 225 -15.39 -16.34 -7.39
C ILE A 225 -16.85 -16.81 -7.51
N ASN A 226 -17.41 -16.76 -8.73
CA ASN A 226 -18.78 -17.25 -8.98
C ASN A 226 -18.98 -18.74 -8.66
N ARG A 227 -17.92 -19.50 -8.49
CA ARG A 227 -17.99 -20.93 -8.18
C ARG A 227 -17.70 -21.25 -6.72
N VAL A 228 -16.72 -20.58 -6.13
CA VAL A 228 -16.22 -20.90 -4.79
C VAL A 228 -16.74 -19.94 -3.71
N GLY A 229 -17.37 -18.86 -4.12
CA GLY A 229 -17.92 -17.83 -3.21
C GLY A 229 -16.84 -16.96 -2.57
N VAL A 230 -17.30 -15.92 -1.90
CA VAL A 230 -16.48 -14.99 -1.11
C VAL A 230 -16.52 -15.45 0.35
N TRP A 231 -15.37 -15.40 1.00
CA TRP A 231 -15.32 -15.70 2.41
C TRP A 231 -15.93 -14.57 3.25
N GLY A 232 -16.83 -14.92 4.14
CA GLY A 232 -17.41 -14.05 5.12
C GLY A 232 -17.68 -14.81 6.42
N ARG A 233 -17.61 -14.12 7.56
CA ARG A 233 -17.85 -14.72 8.87
C ARG A 233 -19.23 -15.34 9.00
N ASP A 234 -20.21 -14.66 8.43
CA ASP A 234 -21.62 -15.05 8.45
C ASP A 234 -22.11 -15.19 7.01
N LYS A 235 -23.10 -16.06 6.80
CA LYS A 235 -23.75 -16.15 5.50
C LYS A 235 -24.64 -14.91 5.32
N LEU A 236 -24.33 -14.07 4.34
CA LEU A 236 -25.22 -12.98 3.98
C LEU A 236 -26.47 -13.54 3.27
N GLU A 237 -27.64 -13.11 3.75
CA GLU A 237 -28.89 -13.35 3.00
C GLU A 237 -28.83 -12.52 1.72
N THR A 238 -28.83 -13.21 0.59
CA THR A 238 -28.92 -12.57 -0.72
C THR A 238 -30.29 -11.91 -0.83
N LEU A 239 -30.31 -10.59 -1.00
CA LEU A 239 -31.55 -9.89 -1.33
C LEU A 239 -32.12 -10.44 -2.64
N PRO A 240 -33.46 -10.54 -2.77
CA PRO A 240 -34.09 -11.05 -3.99
C PRO A 240 -33.54 -10.31 -5.21
N ASP A 241 -33.18 -11.08 -6.23
CA ASP A 241 -32.62 -10.52 -7.47
C ASP A 241 -33.72 -9.73 -8.19
N GLU A 242 -33.58 -8.41 -8.25
CA GLU A 242 -34.54 -7.50 -8.90
C GLU A 242 -34.43 -7.56 -10.44
N GLY A 243 -34.05 -8.71 -10.99
CA GLY A 243 -33.90 -8.91 -12.43
C GLY A 243 -32.62 -8.33 -13.05
N ILE A 244 -31.66 -7.94 -12.23
CA ILE A 244 -30.35 -7.46 -12.69
C ILE A 244 -29.44 -8.68 -12.91
N VAL A 245 -29.03 -8.92 -14.15
CA VAL A 245 -28.00 -9.94 -14.46
C VAL A 245 -26.63 -9.42 -14.02
N ARG A 246 -26.10 -9.97 -12.96
CA ARG A 246 -24.75 -9.64 -12.47
C ARG A 246 -23.72 -10.60 -13.05
N ALA A 247 -22.66 -10.07 -13.62
CA ALA A 247 -21.53 -10.87 -14.11
C ALA A 247 -20.75 -11.53 -12.96
N LEU A 248 -20.70 -10.86 -11.80
CA LEU A 248 -20.08 -11.37 -10.57
C LEU A 248 -21.17 -11.61 -9.52
N ARG A 249 -21.29 -12.84 -9.04
CA ARG A 249 -22.11 -13.20 -7.89
C ARG A 249 -21.28 -13.04 -6.64
N TRP A 250 -21.82 -12.28 -5.70
CA TRP A 250 -21.14 -12.01 -4.44
C TRP A 250 -21.80 -12.82 -3.33
N ASP A 251 -21.54 -14.13 -3.34
CA ASP A 251 -22.10 -15.06 -2.35
C ASP A 251 -21.13 -15.19 -1.18
N GLU A 252 -21.37 -14.44 -0.10
CA GLU A 252 -20.52 -14.49 1.10
C GLU A 252 -20.97 -15.61 2.03
N SER A 253 -20.02 -16.41 2.47
CA SER A 253 -20.24 -17.46 3.46
C SER A 253 -18.94 -17.92 4.12
N PRO A 254 -19.02 -18.62 5.27
CA PRO A 254 -17.82 -19.18 5.91
C PRO A 254 -17.08 -20.23 5.06
N SER A 255 -17.73 -20.78 4.04
CA SER A 255 -17.14 -21.74 3.10
C SER A 255 -16.58 -21.10 1.82
N GLY A 256 -16.70 -19.78 1.67
CA GLY A 256 -16.13 -19.06 0.52
C GLY A 256 -14.60 -19.15 0.50
N GLN A 257 -14.03 -19.25 -0.70
CA GLN A 257 -12.58 -19.41 -0.89
C GLN A 257 -11.91 -18.17 -1.50
N HIS A 258 -12.66 -17.07 -1.66
CA HIS A 258 -12.11 -15.79 -2.06
C HIS A 258 -12.20 -14.78 -0.92
N ILE A 259 -11.06 -14.19 -0.54
CA ILE A 259 -10.98 -13.16 0.51
C ILE A 259 -10.78 -11.81 -0.18
N GLU A 260 -11.75 -10.92 -0.04
CA GLU A 260 -11.67 -9.56 -0.52
C GLU A 260 -11.16 -8.64 0.60
N LEU A 261 -10.03 -7.99 0.36
CA LEU A 261 -9.40 -7.11 1.34
C LEU A 261 -9.68 -5.61 1.07
N GLY A 262 -10.35 -5.31 -0.05
CA GLY A 262 -10.39 -3.96 -0.57
C GLY A 262 -9.02 -3.51 -1.08
N ILE A 263 -8.80 -2.22 -1.23
CA ILE A 263 -7.50 -1.68 -1.71
C ILE A 263 -6.51 -1.70 -0.54
N SER A 264 -5.79 -2.81 -0.39
CA SER A 264 -4.94 -3.04 0.78
C SER A 264 -3.83 -4.07 0.51
N GLU A 265 -2.79 -3.68 -0.19
CA GLU A 265 -1.68 -4.57 -0.58
C GLU A 265 -0.90 -5.11 0.63
N ASN A 266 -0.72 -4.30 1.67
CA ASN A 266 -0.03 -4.77 2.89
C ASN A 266 -0.80 -5.90 3.58
N ASN A 267 -2.13 -5.84 3.62
CA ASN A 267 -2.96 -6.89 4.19
C ASN A 267 -2.89 -8.17 3.36
N LEU A 268 -2.70 -8.07 2.03
CA LEU A 268 -2.46 -9.22 1.17
C LEU A 268 -1.22 -10.01 1.64
N PHE A 269 -0.09 -9.33 1.83
CA PHE A 269 1.15 -10.00 2.26
C PHE A 269 1.06 -10.55 3.67
N MET A 270 0.38 -9.85 4.57
CA MET A 270 0.12 -10.35 5.92
C MET A 270 -0.77 -11.61 5.89
N MET A 271 -1.80 -11.62 5.06
CA MET A 271 -2.69 -12.77 4.91
C MET A 271 -1.97 -13.98 4.31
N LEU A 272 -1.11 -13.78 3.30
CA LEU A 272 -0.29 -14.85 2.71
C LEU A 272 0.65 -15.49 3.73
N GLY A 273 1.10 -14.74 4.73
CA GLY A 273 1.91 -15.28 5.82
C GLY A 273 1.11 -16.05 6.87
N GLN A 274 -0.22 -15.96 6.87
CA GLN A 274 -1.10 -16.63 7.82
C GLN A 274 -1.83 -17.85 7.23
N LEU A 275 -1.96 -17.93 5.91
CA LEU A 275 -2.57 -19.06 5.19
C LEU A 275 -1.56 -20.17 4.90
#